data_a5bd5b939cb5d5f3fcd6f4249b0e10e9
#
_entry.id   a5bd5b939cb5d5f3fcd6f4249b0e10e9
#
_cell.length_a   1.000
_cell.length_b   1.000
_cell.length_c   1.000
_cell.angle_alpha   90.00
_cell.angle_beta   90.00
_cell.angle_gamma   90.00
#
_symmetry.space_group_name_H-M   'P 1'
#
loop_
_entity.id
_entity.type
_entity.pdbx_description
1 polymer ?
#
loop_
_entity_poly.entity_id
_entity_poly.type
_entity_poly.pdbx_seq_one_letter_code
_entity_poly.pdbx_strand_id
1 'polypeptide(L)'
;MAQMIQVGKEMIRINPAKNSIEYSTNDGRSWSSRCTSSMYGTFMDLLLYGTEIFAITSKGVYYSSNEGRTWSSRYTGSFCGEFQSLLDGGRELLAQTTKGLYYSTNEGRTWSKRH
;
A
#
# COMPACT_ATOMS: atom_id res chain seq x y z
N MET A 1 6.30 9.17 0.39
CA MET A 1 4.96 8.65 0.67
C MET A 1 4.08 8.83 -0.56
N ALA A 2 3.60 7.74 -1.12
CA ALA A 2 2.84 7.79 -2.36
C ALA A 2 1.37 7.47 -2.09
N GLN A 3 0.47 8.39 -2.48
CA GLN A 3 -0.97 8.16 -2.43
C GLN A 3 -1.54 7.90 -3.82
N MET A 4 -0.68 7.87 -4.83
CA MET A 4 -1.07 7.65 -6.22
C MET A 4 0.03 6.86 -6.92
N ILE A 5 -0.37 5.84 -7.68
CA ILE A 5 0.56 5.00 -8.43
C ILE A 5 0.01 4.79 -9.84
N GLN A 6 0.92 4.40 -10.75
CA GLN A 6 0.57 4.06 -12.12
C GLN A 6 0.68 2.55 -12.27
N VAL A 7 -0.40 1.91 -12.72
CA VAL A 7 -0.44 0.47 -12.94
C VAL A 7 -0.91 0.23 -14.37
N GLY A 8 0.02 -0.04 -15.27
CA GLY A 8 -0.32 -0.19 -16.68
C GLY A 8 -0.93 1.09 -17.23
N LYS A 9 -2.15 1.00 -17.70
CA LYS A 9 -2.88 2.15 -18.27
C LYS A 9 -3.77 2.83 -17.24
N GLU A 10 -3.76 2.36 -16.01
CA GLU A 10 -4.61 2.93 -14.96
C GLU A 10 -3.78 3.69 -13.95
N MET A 11 -4.33 4.78 -13.46
CA MET A 11 -3.80 5.46 -12.28
C MET A 11 -4.68 5.06 -11.11
N ILE A 12 -4.05 4.79 -9.97
CA ILE A 12 -4.74 4.35 -8.77
C ILE A 12 -4.32 5.25 -7.64
N ARG A 13 -5.28 5.74 -6.86
CA ARG A 13 -4.99 6.65 -5.77
C ARG A 13 -5.84 6.35 -4.54
N ILE A 14 -5.36 6.85 -3.41
CA ILE A 14 -6.16 6.92 -2.18
C ILE A 14 -6.90 8.25 -2.17
N ASN A 15 -8.21 8.19 -1.88
CA ASN A 15 -8.97 9.39 -1.58
C ASN A 15 -9.11 9.45 -0.06
N PRO A 16 -8.35 10.31 0.63
CA PRO A 16 -8.35 10.29 2.10
C PRO A 16 -9.64 10.81 2.70
N ALA A 17 -10.37 11.66 1.98
CA ALA A 17 -11.63 12.18 2.48
C ALA A 17 -12.70 11.09 2.61
N LYS A 18 -12.67 10.12 1.68
CA LYS A 18 -13.64 9.02 1.64
C LYS A 18 -13.05 7.69 2.07
N ASN A 19 -11.75 7.65 2.33
CA ASN A 19 -11.02 6.42 2.62
C ASN A 19 -11.29 5.35 1.56
N SER A 20 -11.13 5.72 0.30
CA SER A 20 -11.42 4.83 -0.82
C SER A 20 -10.23 4.73 -1.76
N ILE A 21 -10.17 3.62 -2.49
CA ILE A 21 -9.25 3.45 -3.60
C ILE A 21 -10.00 3.84 -4.85
N GLU A 22 -9.43 4.75 -5.62
CA GLU A 22 -10.02 5.25 -6.86
C GLU A 22 -9.09 4.98 -8.02
N TYR A 23 -9.66 4.91 -9.22
CA TYR A 23 -8.86 4.69 -10.42
C TYR A 23 -9.28 5.62 -11.54
N SER A 24 -8.34 5.87 -12.46
CA SER A 24 -8.59 6.68 -13.64
C SER A 24 -7.99 5.97 -14.86
N THR A 25 -8.73 5.96 -15.97
CA THR A 25 -8.25 5.42 -17.24
C THR A 25 -8.00 6.52 -18.26
N ASN A 26 -8.08 7.79 -17.85
CA ASN A 26 -7.91 8.93 -18.74
C ASN A 26 -6.92 9.96 -18.18
N ASP A 27 -5.83 9.44 -17.60
CA ASP A 27 -4.71 10.23 -17.09
C ASP A 27 -5.09 11.17 -15.95
N GLY A 28 -6.05 10.73 -15.12
CA GLY A 28 -6.45 11.51 -13.97
C GLY A 28 -7.49 12.58 -14.21
N ARG A 29 -8.07 12.60 -15.43
CA ARG A 29 -9.11 13.59 -15.74
C ARG A 29 -10.40 13.29 -15.00
N SER A 30 -10.73 12.01 -14.84
CA SER A 30 -11.88 11.60 -14.03
C SER A 30 -11.50 10.36 -13.23
N TRP A 31 -12.17 10.20 -12.09
CA TRP A 31 -11.86 9.13 -11.15
C TRP A 31 -13.13 8.40 -10.75
N SER A 32 -13.03 7.08 -10.62
CA SER A 32 -14.13 6.23 -10.17
C SER A 32 -13.69 5.44 -8.95
N SER A 33 -14.64 5.11 -8.09
CA SER A 33 -14.34 4.30 -6.91
C SER A 33 -14.06 2.87 -7.32
N ARG A 34 -13.04 2.26 -6.71
CA ARG A 34 -12.73 0.87 -6.95
C ARG A 34 -12.90 0.03 -5.68
N CYS A 35 -12.47 0.55 -4.55
CA CYS A 35 -12.62 -0.12 -3.27
C CYS A 35 -13.03 0.90 -2.21
N THR A 36 -14.17 0.68 -1.58
CA THR A 36 -14.70 1.59 -0.57
C THR A 36 -14.91 0.91 0.77
N SER A 37 -14.42 -0.32 0.92
CA SER A 37 -14.62 -1.09 2.14
C SER A 37 -13.76 -0.56 3.28
N SER A 38 -14.34 -0.44 4.46
CA SER A 38 -13.61 -0.03 5.66
C SER A 38 -12.97 -1.20 6.40
N MET A 39 -13.14 -2.42 5.90
CA MET A 39 -12.63 -3.62 6.60
C MET A 39 -11.10 -3.65 6.62
N TYR A 40 -10.45 -2.93 5.71
CA TYR A 40 -8.99 -2.89 5.62
C TYR A 40 -8.38 -1.81 6.52
N GLY A 41 -9.18 -0.98 7.16
CA GLY A 41 -8.72 0.16 7.93
C GLY A 41 -8.59 1.40 7.07
N THR A 42 -7.84 2.38 7.55
CA THR A 42 -7.63 3.63 6.83
C THR A 42 -6.42 3.50 5.92
N PHE A 43 -6.62 3.69 4.62
CA PHE A 43 -5.51 3.65 3.66
C PHE A 43 -4.62 4.88 3.83
N MET A 44 -3.30 4.66 3.87
CA MET A 44 -2.34 5.73 4.12
C MET A 44 -1.26 5.83 3.04
N ASP A 45 -0.88 4.72 2.41
CA ASP A 45 0.18 4.73 1.42
C ASP A 45 -0.02 3.61 0.42
N LEU A 46 0.49 3.80 -0.81
CA LEU A 46 0.43 2.80 -1.88
C LEU A 46 1.81 2.64 -2.50
N LEU A 47 2.11 1.42 -2.92
CA LEU A 47 3.35 1.12 -3.64
C LEU A 47 3.10 -0.03 -4.61
N LEU A 48 3.50 0.14 -5.87
CA LEU A 48 3.55 -0.98 -6.81
C LEU A 48 4.92 -1.63 -6.69
N TYR A 49 4.94 -2.91 -6.34
CA TYR A 49 6.18 -3.65 -6.15
C TYR A 49 6.04 -4.99 -6.87
N GLY A 50 6.78 -5.16 -7.96
CA GLY A 50 6.60 -6.31 -8.81
C GLY A 50 5.24 -6.28 -9.48
N THR A 51 4.45 -7.33 -9.30
CA THR A 51 3.12 -7.44 -9.88
C THR A 51 2.01 -7.19 -8.88
N GLU A 52 2.37 -6.81 -7.66
CA GLU A 52 1.40 -6.59 -6.59
C GLU A 52 1.40 -5.13 -6.17
N ILE A 53 0.22 -4.65 -5.80
CA ILE A 53 0.10 -3.33 -5.17
C ILE A 53 0.09 -3.55 -3.66
N PHE A 54 0.95 -2.83 -2.97
CA PHE A 54 1.00 -2.85 -1.51
C PHE A 54 0.34 -1.60 -0.97
N ALA A 55 -0.35 -1.73 0.14
CA ALA A 55 -0.96 -0.60 0.82
C ALA A 55 -0.64 -0.67 2.30
N ILE A 56 -0.37 0.50 2.86
CA ILE A 56 -0.32 0.64 4.31
C ILE A 56 -1.67 1.16 4.75
N THR A 57 -2.25 0.49 5.76
CA THR A 57 -3.48 0.93 6.39
C THR A 57 -3.26 1.01 7.89
N SER A 58 -4.27 1.51 8.58
CA SER A 58 -4.22 1.57 10.04
C SER A 58 -4.18 0.18 10.68
N LYS A 59 -4.43 -0.87 9.90
CA LYS A 59 -4.38 -2.25 10.40
C LYS A 59 -3.11 -2.99 10.01
N GLY A 60 -2.26 -2.41 9.18
CA GLY A 60 -0.99 -3.02 8.80
C GLY A 60 -0.72 -2.93 7.31
N VAL A 61 -0.01 -3.94 6.79
CA VAL A 61 0.38 -4.00 5.39
C VAL A 61 -0.58 -4.94 4.65
N TYR A 62 -1.19 -4.43 3.59
CA TYR A 62 -2.10 -5.20 2.74
C TYR A 62 -1.56 -5.25 1.33
N TYR A 63 -2.06 -6.17 0.54
CA TYR A 63 -1.66 -6.26 -0.87
C TYR A 63 -2.86 -6.60 -1.74
N SER A 64 -2.74 -6.25 -3.01
CA SER A 64 -3.76 -6.56 -4.02
C SER A 64 -3.07 -7.10 -5.26
N SER A 65 -3.61 -8.17 -5.81
CA SER A 65 -3.15 -8.74 -7.07
C SER A 65 -4.15 -8.51 -8.21
N ASN A 66 -5.16 -7.70 -7.98
CA ASN A 66 -6.19 -7.40 -8.97
C ASN A 66 -6.43 -5.90 -9.11
N GLU A 67 -5.33 -5.14 -9.12
CA GLU A 67 -5.33 -3.69 -9.37
C GLU A 67 -6.11 -2.89 -8.34
N GLY A 68 -6.12 -3.37 -7.10
CA GLY A 68 -6.74 -2.62 -6.01
C GLY A 68 -8.23 -2.91 -5.79
N ARG A 69 -8.79 -3.88 -6.50
CA ARG A 69 -10.21 -4.22 -6.33
C ARG A 69 -10.48 -4.89 -5.00
N THR A 70 -9.62 -5.84 -4.62
CA THR A 70 -9.71 -6.49 -3.33
C THR A 70 -8.32 -6.55 -2.71
N TRP A 71 -8.27 -6.60 -1.39
CA TRP A 71 -7.04 -6.56 -0.63
C TRP A 71 -7.00 -7.70 0.37
N SER A 72 -5.80 -8.20 0.62
CA SER A 72 -5.58 -9.22 1.65
C SER A 72 -4.50 -8.74 2.58
N SER A 73 -4.56 -9.15 3.85
CA SER A 73 -3.53 -8.78 4.80
C SER A 73 -2.24 -9.52 4.46
N ARG A 74 -1.13 -8.80 4.52
CA ARG A 74 0.20 -9.38 4.32
C ARG A 74 0.96 -9.42 5.64
N TYR A 75 0.86 -8.34 6.43
CA TYR A 75 1.51 -8.28 7.74
C TYR A 75 0.72 -7.34 8.65
N THR A 76 0.18 -7.88 9.72
CA THR A 76 -0.64 -7.12 10.66
C THR A 76 -0.08 -7.14 12.08
N GLY A 77 1.12 -7.68 12.27
CA GLY A 77 1.75 -7.73 13.58
C GLY A 77 2.17 -6.34 14.06
N SER A 78 2.35 -6.21 15.36
CA SER A 78 2.74 -4.94 15.97
C SER A 78 4.24 -4.87 16.29
N PHE A 79 4.99 -5.90 15.91
CA PHE A 79 6.43 -5.98 16.21
C PHE A 79 7.21 -4.78 15.65
N CYS A 80 6.87 -4.34 14.45
CA CYS A 80 7.53 -3.22 13.77
C CYS A 80 7.00 -1.86 14.19
N GLY A 81 5.95 -1.81 15.01
CA GLY A 81 5.25 -0.57 15.29
C GLY A 81 4.20 -0.29 14.23
N GLU A 82 3.83 0.97 14.10
CA GLU A 82 2.85 1.38 13.10
C GLU A 82 3.56 1.74 11.81
N PHE A 83 3.14 1.14 10.70
CA PHE A 83 3.69 1.43 9.39
C PHE A 83 3.24 2.82 8.93
N GLN A 84 4.16 3.59 8.38
CA GLN A 84 3.90 4.96 7.92
C GLN A 84 4.05 5.10 6.42
N SER A 85 5.08 4.48 5.83
CA SER A 85 5.31 4.56 4.39
C SER A 85 6.07 3.35 3.91
N LEU A 86 5.92 3.05 2.61
CA LEU A 86 6.64 1.97 1.94
C LEU A 86 7.55 2.57 0.88
N LEU A 87 8.68 1.91 0.65
CA LEU A 87 9.64 2.28 -0.37
C LEU A 87 10.10 1.03 -1.10
N ASP A 88 10.38 1.20 -2.39
CA ASP A 88 10.93 0.13 -3.23
C ASP A 88 12.46 0.21 -3.12
N GLY A 89 13.05 -0.79 -2.49
CA GLY A 89 14.49 -0.88 -2.34
C GLY A 89 15.15 -1.79 -3.38
N GLY A 90 14.44 -2.11 -4.47
CA GLY A 90 14.92 -3.02 -5.48
C GLY A 90 14.58 -4.45 -5.10
N ARG A 91 15.54 -5.17 -4.53
CA ARG A 91 15.31 -6.56 -4.14
C ARG A 91 14.61 -6.71 -2.79
N GLU A 92 14.32 -5.61 -2.15
CA GLU A 92 13.66 -5.63 -0.85
C GLU A 92 12.67 -4.49 -0.74
N LEU A 93 11.66 -4.71 0.07
CA LEU A 93 10.74 -3.65 0.47
C LEU A 93 11.30 -2.96 1.69
N LEU A 94 11.16 -1.65 1.74
CA LEU A 94 11.51 -0.85 2.89
C LEU A 94 10.25 -0.22 3.46
N ALA A 95 10.21 -0.08 4.77
CA ALA A 95 9.09 0.55 5.43
C ALA A 95 9.58 1.44 6.55
N GLN A 96 9.07 2.66 6.61
CA GLN A 96 9.25 3.53 7.74
C GLN A 96 8.12 3.28 8.71
N THR A 97 8.46 3.02 9.97
CA THR A 97 7.48 2.77 11.02
C THR A 97 7.76 3.67 12.21
N THR A 98 6.90 3.62 13.21
CA THR A 98 7.09 4.38 14.45
C THR A 98 8.30 3.88 15.25
N LYS A 99 8.82 2.69 14.93
CA LYS A 99 9.99 2.13 15.63
C LYS A 99 11.28 2.19 14.81
N GLY A 100 11.21 2.71 13.60
CA GLY A 100 12.38 2.88 12.75
C GLY A 100 12.19 2.40 11.33
N LEU A 101 13.31 2.17 10.64
CA LEU A 101 13.30 1.69 9.27
C LEU A 101 13.42 0.17 9.27
N TYR A 102 12.49 -0.49 8.59
CA TYR A 102 12.45 -1.95 8.48
C TYR A 102 12.56 -2.35 7.02
N TYR A 103 12.95 -3.60 6.79
CA TYR A 103 13.05 -4.15 5.45
C TYR A 103 12.48 -5.56 5.40
N SER A 104 12.06 -5.97 4.21
CA SER A 104 11.53 -7.30 3.96
C SER A 104 12.11 -7.82 2.65
N THR A 105 12.58 -9.06 2.66
CA THR A 105 13.09 -9.73 1.46
C THR A 105 12.12 -10.77 0.91
N ASN A 106 10.93 -10.86 1.48
CA ASN A 106 9.91 -11.82 1.06
C ASN A 106 8.56 -11.14 0.79
N GLU A 107 8.63 -9.98 0.14
CA GLU A 107 7.46 -9.22 -0.30
C GLU A 107 6.53 -8.83 0.85
N GLY A 108 7.12 -8.46 1.98
CA GLY A 108 6.36 -7.92 3.09
C GLY A 108 5.79 -8.94 4.07
N ARG A 109 6.10 -10.22 3.89
CA ARG A 109 5.59 -11.26 4.79
C ARG A 109 6.23 -11.21 6.16
N THR A 110 7.53 -10.95 6.21
CA THR A 110 8.26 -10.75 7.46
C THR A 110 9.16 -9.55 7.35
N TRP A 111 9.45 -8.90 8.45
CA TRP A 111 10.20 -7.65 8.48
C TRP A 111 11.32 -7.71 9.52
N SER A 112 12.43 -7.08 9.18
CA SER A 112 13.57 -6.95 10.09
C SER A 112 13.97 -5.50 10.20
N LYS A 113 14.47 -5.10 11.36
CA LYS A 113 14.84 -3.71 11.59
C LYS A 113 16.18 -3.41 10.94
N ARG A 114 16.25 -2.28 10.21
CA ARG A 114 17.49 -1.82 9.58
C ARG A 114 18.13 -0.70 10.38
N HIS A 115 17.34 0.21 10.88
CA HIS A 115 17.85 1.33 11.68
C HIS A 115 16.98 1.55 12.90
#